data_79187ac3fc10dc5c8ed85f89a862f3e3
#
_entry.id   79187ac3fc10dc5c8ed85f89a862f3e3
#
_cell.length_a   1.000
_cell.length_b   1.000
_cell.length_c   1.000
_cell.angle_alpha   90.00
_cell.angle_beta   90.00
_cell.angle_gamma   90.00
#
_symmetry.space_group_name_H-M   'P 1'
#
loop_
_entity.id
_entity.type
_entity.pdbx_description
1 polymer ?
#
loop_
_entity_poly.entity_id
_entity_poly.type
_entity_poly.pdbx_seq_one_letter_code
_entity_poly.pdbx_strand_id
1 'polypeptide(L)'
;MTRYRRGATVLDVGCGNGAQLSRLLEAGYRAIGVEVDPEAARECRGNGHTVVIASAERLSFRSNSCPGILCKVVIPYTEERLAIAEIGRVLAPGGLAVLYLHGLGYSLRYLLRPDIWKRSVYAAKTILNTAVYRLVRRRLPGFLGDTVFQSERRVRRLYRSAGLTLEATIPSRRFIGQPVFIGHVVRK
;
A
#
# COMPACT_ATOMS: atom_id res chain seq x y z
N MET A 1 -17.88 -4.98 -1.59
CA MET A 1 -18.31 -3.90 -2.50
C MET A 1 -17.28 -3.78 -3.62
N THR A 2 -17.66 -4.15 -4.82
CA THR A 2 -16.79 -4.17 -6.00
C THR A 2 -16.57 -2.75 -6.50
N ARG A 3 -15.34 -2.26 -6.41
CA ARG A 3 -14.99 -0.87 -6.78
C ARG A 3 -14.47 -0.76 -8.21
N TYR A 4 -13.96 -1.86 -8.77
CA TYR A 4 -13.48 -1.90 -10.15
C TYR A 4 -14.60 -2.30 -11.11
N ARG A 5 -14.43 -1.94 -12.39
CA ARG A 5 -15.34 -2.41 -13.45
C ARG A 5 -15.28 -3.94 -13.55
N ARG A 6 -16.42 -4.60 -13.64
CA ARG A 6 -16.49 -6.08 -13.74
C ARG A 6 -15.62 -6.59 -14.91
N GLY A 7 -14.86 -7.66 -14.66
CA GLY A 7 -13.94 -8.24 -15.64
C GLY A 7 -12.66 -7.43 -15.90
N ALA A 8 -12.46 -6.30 -15.20
CA ALA A 8 -11.24 -5.52 -15.34
C ALA A 8 -10.01 -6.31 -14.85
N THR A 9 -8.85 -5.97 -15.42
CA THR A 9 -7.57 -6.42 -14.86
C THR A 9 -7.20 -5.55 -13.68
N VAL A 10 -6.88 -6.17 -12.55
CA VAL A 10 -6.46 -5.52 -11.31
C VAL A 10 -5.04 -5.98 -10.98
N LEU A 11 -4.12 -5.05 -10.79
CA LEU A 11 -2.81 -5.32 -10.24
C LEU A 11 -2.90 -5.30 -8.71
N ASP A 12 -2.44 -6.37 -8.06
CA ASP A 12 -2.26 -6.42 -6.60
C ASP A 12 -0.79 -6.15 -6.29
N VAL A 13 -0.49 -4.91 -5.90
CA VAL A 13 0.88 -4.46 -5.61
C VAL A 13 1.25 -4.84 -4.19
N GLY A 14 2.28 -5.68 -4.04
CA GLY A 14 2.68 -6.34 -2.80
C GLY A 14 1.74 -7.51 -2.49
N CYS A 15 1.57 -8.41 -3.44
CA CYS A 15 0.61 -9.50 -3.34
C CYS A 15 0.99 -10.61 -2.35
N GLY A 16 2.26 -10.66 -1.90
CA GLY A 16 2.76 -11.73 -1.03
C GLY A 16 2.51 -13.10 -1.65
N ASN A 17 1.92 -13.98 -0.87
CA ASN A 17 1.56 -15.35 -1.29
C ASN A 17 0.27 -15.46 -2.15
N GLY A 18 -0.38 -14.34 -2.49
CA GLY A 18 -1.51 -14.30 -3.41
C GLY A 18 -2.91 -14.32 -2.77
N ALA A 19 -3.03 -14.20 -1.44
CA ALA A 19 -4.34 -14.26 -0.77
C ALA A 19 -5.37 -13.20 -1.25
N GLN A 20 -4.91 -12.02 -1.68
CA GLN A 20 -5.80 -11.01 -2.26
C GLN A 20 -6.09 -11.29 -3.75
N LEU A 21 -5.16 -11.93 -4.47
CA LEU A 21 -5.37 -12.36 -5.86
C LEU A 21 -6.51 -13.36 -5.95
N SER A 22 -6.54 -14.37 -5.06
CA SER A 22 -7.66 -15.33 -4.98
C SER A 22 -9.00 -14.61 -4.84
N ARG A 23 -9.10 -13.66 -3.91
CA ARG A 23 -10.33 -12.86 -3.70
C ARG A 23 -10.73 -12.02 -4.90
N LEU A 24 -9.75 -11.49 -5.63
CA LEU A 24 -10.01 -10.72 -6.85
C LEU A 24 -10.54 -11.62 -7.96
N LEU A 25 -9.97 -12.83 -8.12
CA LEU A 25 -10.41 -13.83 -9.08
C LEU A 25 -11.83 -14.32 -8.76
N GLU A 26 -12.10 -14.67 -7.49
CA GLU A 26 -13.44 -15.05 -6.99
C GLU A 26 -14.49 -13.95 -7.25
N ALA A 27 -14.06 -12.67 -7.15
CA ALA A 27 -14.93 -11.53 -7.45
C ALA A 27 -15.13 -11.27 -8.96
N GLY A 28 -14.57 -12.12 -9.85
CA GLY A 28 -14.72 -12.04 -11.30
C GLY A 28 -13.80 -11.02 -11.99
N TYR A 29 -12.67 -10.64 -11.36
CA TYR A 29 -11.63 -9.84 -11.97
C TYR A 29 -10.54 -10.71 -12.58
N ARG A 30 -9.79 -10.16 -13.53
CA ARG A 30 -8.45 -10.69 -13.88
C ARG A 30 -7.45 -10.09 -12.92
N ALA A 31 -6.63 -10.91 -12.28
CA ALA A 31 -5.69 -10.45 -11.25
C ALA A 31 -4.25 -10.80 -11.63
N ILE A 32 -3.35 -9.84 -11.45
CA ILE A 32 -1.91 -10.01 -11.62
C ILE A 32 -1.23 -9.46 -10.36
N GLY A 33 -0.40 -10.29 -9.72
CA GLY A 33 0.39 -9.89 -8.56
C GLY A 33 1.66 -9.16 -8.95
N VAL A 34 2.08 -8.26 -8.10
CA VAL A 34 3.41 -7.66 -8.12
C VAL A 34 4.02 -7.87 -6.74
N GLU A 35 5.19 -8.51 -6.67
CA GLU A 35 5.88 -8.77 -5.42
C GLU A 35 7.38 -8.52 -5.59
N VAL A 36 8.01 -7.93 -4.57
CA VAL A 36 9.44 -7.61 -4.61
C VAL A 36 10.29 -8.77 -4.08
N ASP A 37 9.73 -9.56 -3.16
CA ASP A 37 10.40 -10.72 -2.59
C ASP A 37 10.26 -11.93 -3.55
N PRO A 38 11.40 -12.47 -4.07
CA PRO A 38 11.36 -13.61 -4.99
C PRO A 38 10.80 -14.90 -4.35
N GLU A 39 10.95 -15.10 -3.04
CA GLU A 39 10.43 -16.28 -2.36
C GLU A 39 8.90 -16.21 -2.23
N ALA A 40 8.37 -15.08 -1.77
CA ALA A 40 6.94 -14.84 -1.74
C ALA A 40 6.31 -14.91 -3.14
N ALA A 41 6.99 -14.38 -4.16
CA ALA A 41 6.53 -14.49 -5.55
C ALA A 41 6.53 -15.95 -6.05
N ARG A 42 7.49 -16.78 -5.63
CA ARG A 42 7.53 -18.21 -5.95
C ARG A 42 6.35 -18.94 -5.30
N GLU A 43 6.09 -18.69 -4.02
CA GLU A 43 4.94 -19.24 -3.30
C GLU A 43 3.63 -18.84 -4.00
N CYS A 44 3.49 -17.57 -4.35
CA CYS A 44 2.34 -17.04 -5.07
C CYS A 44 2.09 -17.79 -6.41
N ARG A 45 3.15 -18.06 -7.19
CA ARG A 45 3.05 -18.88 -8.41
C ARG A 45 2.66 -20.32 -8.11
N GLY A 46 3.23 -20.90 -7.05
CA GLY A 46 2.87 -22.24 -6.57
C GLY A 46 1.38 -22.37 -6.22
N ASN A 47 0.77 -21.29 -5.75
CA ASN A 47 -0.67 -21.19 -5.49
C ASN A 47 -1.51 -20.93 -6.77
N GLY A 48 -0.91 -21.00 -7.97
CA GLY A 48 -1.61 -20.89 -9.26
C GLY A 48 -1.84 -19.44 -9.73
N HIS A 49 -1.17 -18.45 -9.12
CA HIS A 49 -1.36 -17.04 -9.49
C HIS A 49 -0.31 -16.55 -10.49
N THR A 50 -0.72 -15.60 -11.32
CA THR A 50 0.20 -14.83 -12.17
C THR A 50 0.84 -13.73 -11.33
N VAL A 51 2.18 -13.73 -11.24
CA VAL A 51 2.92 -12.71 -10.48
C VAL A 51 4.17 -12.26 -11.21
N VAL A 52 4.43 -10.95 -11.17
CA VAL A 52 5.62 -10.28 -11.69
C VAL A 52 6.50 -9.86 -10.52
N ILE A 53 7.80 -10.17 -10.58
CA ILE A 53 8.76 -9.70 -9.57
C ILE A 53 9.14 -8.27 -9.92
N ALA A 54 8.71 -7.32 -9.09
CA ALA A 54 9.01 -5.89 -9.25
C ALA A 54 8.79 -5.13 -7.94
N SER A 55 9.48 -4.00 -7.77
CA SER A 55 9.22 -3.06 -6.69
C SER A 55 7.99 -2.21 -6.97
N ALA A 56 7.23 -1.86 -5.94
CA ALA A 56 6.16 -0.87 -6.00
C ALA A 56 6.67 0.53 -6.40
N GLU A 57 7.97 0.79 -6.19
CA GLU A 57 8.65 2.05 -6.56
C GLU A 57 9.06 2.09 -8.04
N ARG A 58 9.00 0.94 -8.72
CA ARG A 58 9.33 0.78 -10.16
C ARG A 58 8.55 -0.39 -10.73
N LEU A 59 7.30 -0.15 -11.09
CA LEU A 59 6.39 -1.15 -11.64
C LEU A 59 6.77 -1.49 -13.09
N SER A 60 6.90 -2.79 -13.39
CA SER A 60 7.24 -3.30 -14.74
C SER A 60 6.03 -3.32 -15.69
N PHE A 61 5.25 -2.22 -15.71
CA PHE A 61 4.08 -2.05 -16.56
C PHE A 61 4.16 -0.73 -17.32
N ARG A 62 3.56 -0.70 -18.49
CA ARG A 62 3.48 0.54 -19.31
C ARG A 62 2.65 1.61 -18.60
N SER A 63 2.94 2.87 -18.88
CA SER A 63 2.10 3.97 -18.43
C SER A 63 0.69 3.82 -19.00
N ASN A 64 -0.32 4.19 -18.19
CA ASN A 64 -1.73 4.19 -18.60
C ASN A 64 -2.29 2.82 -19.03
N SER A 65 -1.72 1.71 -18.53
CA SER A 65 -2.05 0.37 -19.01
C SER A 65 -3.01 -0.41 -18.13
N CYS A 66 -3.19 0.00 -16.88
CA CYS A 66 -3.92 -0.79 -15.91
C CYS A 66 -5.22 -0.11 -15.44
N PRO A 67 -6.40 -0.71 -15.65
CA PRO A 67 -7.67 -0.12 -15.23
C PRO A 67 -7.93 -0.20 -13.72
N GLY A 68 -7.25 -1.11 -13.00
CA GLY A 68 -7.42 -1.30 -11.57
C GLY A 68 -6.12 -1.60 -10.85
N ILE A 69 -5.90 -1.00 -9.67
CA ILE A 69 -4.76 -1.29 -8.79
C ILE A 69 -5.27 -1.48 -7.37
N LEU A 70 -4.83 -2.55 -6.71
CA LEU A 70 -4.93 -2.75 -5.27
C LEU A 70 -3.52 -2.62 -4.68
N CYS A 71 -3.35 -1.83 -3.64
CA CYS A 71 -2.08 -1.74 -2.90
C CYS A 71 -2.40 -1.71 -1.41
N LYS A 72 -2.17 -2.84 -0.75
CA LYS A 72 -2.60 -3.03 0.63
C LYS A 72 -1.41 -3.14 1.57
N VAL A 73 -1.12 -2.04 2.28
CA VAL A 73 -0.07 -1.99 3.33
C VAL A 73 1.34 -2.23 2.78
N VAL A 74 1.62 -1.77 1.55
CA VAL A 74 2.95 -1.79 0.94
C VAL A 74 3.65 -0.44 1.08
N ILE A 75 2.93 0.65 0.81
CA ILE A 75 3.46 2.01 0.84
C ILE A 75 4.22 2.36 2.14
N PRO A 76 3.82 1.89 3.35
CA PRO A 76 4.60 2.11 4.57
C PRO A 76 6.04 1.60 4.51
N TYR A 77 6.31 0.61 3.69
CA TYR A 77 7.63 -0.05 3.54
C TYR A 77 8.45 0.45 2.36
N THR A 78 7.92 1.40 1.58
CA THR A 78 8.53 1.94 0.37
C THR A 78 8.84 3.42 0.51
N GLU A 79 9.57 3.98 -0.46
CA GLU A 79 9.59 5.43 -0.65
C GLU A 79 8.22 5.86 -1.20
N GLU A 80 7.38 6.36 -0.32
CA GLU A 80 5.95 6.62 -0.58
C GLU A 80 5.70 7.51 -1.81
N ARG A 81 6.61 8.46 -2.08
CA ARG A 81 6.52 9.34 -3.24
C ARG A 81 6.71 8.56 -4.54
N LEU A 82 7.69 7.66 -4.59
CA LEU A 82 7.98 6.85 -5.76
C LEU A 82 6.86 5.84 -6.00
N ALA A 83 6.43 5.12 -4.96
CA ALA A 83 5.37 4.13 -5.09
C ALA A 83 4.04 4.74 -5.55
N ILE A 84 3.65 5.90 -4.99
CA ILE A 84 2.41 6.59 -5.41
C ILE A 84 2.54 7.16 -6.82
N ALA A 85 3.72 7.67 -7.21
CA ALA A 85 3.97 8.15 -8.57
C ALA A 85 3.87 7.00 -9.60
N GLU A 86 4.43 5.81 -9.29
CA GLU A 86 4.34 4.64 -10.15
C GLU A 86 2.90 4.12 -10.28
N ILE A 87 2.14 4.08 -9.19
CA ILE A 87 0.70 3.79 -9.22
C ILE A 87 -0.01 4.77 -10.15
N GLY A 88 0.25 6.08 -10.03
CA GLY A 88 -0.31 7.09 -10.91
C GLY A 88 0.13 6.93 -12.36
N ARG A 89 1.39 6.58 -12.62
CA ARG A 89 1.90 6.34 -13.95
C ARG A 89 1.22 5.17 -14.66
N VAL A 90 1.13 4.03 -13.96
CA VAL A 90 0.62 2.76 -14.52
C VAL A 90 -0.90 2.78 -14.66
N LEU A 91 -1.62 3.45 -13.76
CA LEU A 91 -3.08 3.52 -13.77
C LEU A 91 -3.55 4.18 -15.06
N ALA A 92 -4.51 3.54 -15.75
CA ALA A 92 -5.11 4.05 -16.98
C ALA A 92 -5.98 5.29 -16.68
N PRO A 93 -6.19 6.18 -17.65
CA PRO A 93 -7.16 7.26 -17.53
C PRO A 93 -8.54 6.71 -17.14
N GLY A 94 -9.16 7.30 -16.12
CA GLY A 94 -10.41 6.79 -15.55
C GLY A 94 -10.27 5.53 -14.68
N GLY A 95 -9.07 4.96 -14.57
CA GLY A 95 -8.78 3.80 -13.73
C GLY A 95 -8.87 4.12 -12.24
N LEU A 96 -9.07 3.08 -11.43
CA LEU A 96 -9.19 3.19 -9.96
C LEU A 96 -8.05 2.47 -9.25
N ALA A 97 -7.49 3.11 -8.23
CA ALA A 97 -6.62 2.43 -7.27
C ALA A 97 -7.24 2.43 -5.87
N VAL A 98 -7.19 1.27 -5.21
CA VAL A 98 -7.60 1.10 -3.82
C VAL A 98 -6.34 0.94 -2.97
N LEU A 99 -6.12 1.87 -2.07
CA LEU A 99 -4.89 1.98 -1.28
C LEU A 99 -5.20 1.87 0.20
N TYR A 100 -4.45 1.01 0.89
CA TYR A 100 -4.47 0.92 2.35
C TYR A 100 -3.08 1.19 2.90
N LEU A 101 -3.01 2.10 3.87
CA LEU A 101 -1.77 2.55 4.50
C LEU A 101 -1.88 2.48 6.02
N HIS A 102 -0.75 2.44 6.71
CA HIS A 102 -0.73 2.57 8.17
C HIS A 102 -0.94 4.03 8.58
N GLY A 103 -1.96 4.29 9.40
CA GLY A 103 -2.14 5.55 10.10
C GLY A 103 -1.39 5.56 11.44
N LEU A 104 -1.30 6.73 12.07
CA LEU A 104 -0.68 6.90 13.38
C LEU A 104 -1.35 6.01 14.45
N GLY A 105 -2.68 5.84 14.39
CA GLY A 105 -3.44 5.01 15.32
C GLY A 105 -2.99 3.54 15.35
N TYR A 106 -2.40 3.04 14.26
CA TYR A 106 -1.80 1.70 14.22
C TYR A 106 -0.64 1.59 15.23
N SER A 107 0.31 2.52 15.16
CA SER A 107 1.47 2.52 16.07
C SER A 107 1.06 2.84 17.51
N LEU A 108 0.19 3.84 17.72
CA LEU A 108 -0.27 4.20 19.09
C LEU A 108 -0.97 3.04 19.79
N ARG A 109 -1.77 2.24 19.06
CA ARG A 109 -2.45 1.09 19.64
C ARG A 109 -1.48 0.05 20.22
N TYR A 110 -0.35 -0.20 19.57
CA TYR A 110 0.65 -1.14 20.06
C TYR A 110 1.57 -0.53 21.13
N LEU A 111 1.81 0.77 21.06
CA LEU A 111 2.61 1.46 22.06
C LEU A 111 1.90 1.52 23.42
N LEU A 112 0.58 1.76 23.42
CA LEU A 112 -0.22 1.94 24.62
C LEU A 112 -0.91 0.65 25.12
N ARG A 113 -0.75 -0.47 24.42
CA ARG A 113 -1.20 -1.80 24.84
C ARG A 113 -0.03 -2.78 24.75
N PRO A 114 0.86 -2.81 25.74
CA PRO A 114 2.12 -3.56 25.69
C PRO A 114 1.98 -5.06 26.01
N ASP A 115 0.85 -5.66 25.66
CA ASP A 115 0.58 -7.10 25.77
C ASP A 115 1.64 -7.95 25.03
N ILE A 116 2.26 -7.40 23.97
CA ILE A 116 3.38 -8.00 23.27
C ILE A 116 4.48 -6.95 23.10
N TRP A 117 5.50 -7.00 23.96
CA TRP A 117 6.61 -6.03 24.00
C TRP A 117 7.28 -5.80 22.63
N LYS A 118 7.41 -6.86 21.78
CA LYS A 118 7.96 -6.75 20.43
C LYS A 118 7.16 -5.77 19.55
N ARG A 119 5.82 -5.73 19.70
CA ARG A 119 4.95 -4.80 18.97
C ARG A 119 5.11 -3.37 19.46
N SER A 120 5.32 -3.17 20.76
CA SER A 120 5.58 -1.84 21.34
C SER A 120 6.91 -1.27 20.85
N VAL A 121 7.96 -2.09 20.80
CA VAL A 121 9.26 -1.71 20.20
C VAL A 121 9.11 -1.36 18.74
N TYR A 122 8.37 -2.18 17.97
CA TYR A 122 8.07 -1.91 16.57
C TYR A 122 7.31 -0.58 16.39
N ALA A 123 6.34 -0.31 17.23
CA ALA A 123 5.57 0.94 17.18
C ALA A 123 6.45 2.16 17.51
N ALA A 124 7.27 2.09 18.55
CA ALA A 124 8.18 3.15 18.95
C ALA A 124 9.17 3.48 17.82
N LYS A 125 9.83 2.45 17.24
CA LYS A 125 10.74 2.66 16.12
C LYS A 125 10.05 3.27 14.90
N THR A 126 8.81 2.84 14.57
CA THR A 126 8.05 3.39 13.44
C THR A 126 7.73 4.86 13.64
N ILE A 127 7.38 5.28 14.87
CA ILE A 127 7.14 6.69 15.19
C ILE A 127 8.43 7.49 15.06
N LEU A 128 9.53 7.00 15.64
CA LEU A 128 10.85 7.64 15.56
C LEU A 128 11.31 7.77 14.10
N ASN A 129 11.31 6.66 13.34
CA ASN A 129 11.69 6.67 11.94
C ASN A 129 10.85 7.64 11.11
N THR A 130 9.53 7.68 11.38
CA THR A 130 8.65 8.63 10.67
C THR A 130 8.99 10.09 10.99
N ALA A 131 9.33 10.41 12.24
CA ALA A 131 9.76 11.76 12.64
C ALA A 131 11.06 12.13 11.93
N VAL A 132 12.08 11.26 11.99
CA VAL A 132 13.37 11.45 11.31
C VAL A 132 13.18 11.61 9.79
N TYR A 133 12.42 10.71 9.17
CA TYR A 133 12.14 10.77 7.73
C TYR A 133 11.45 12.07 7.31
N ARG A 134 10.56 12.60 8.13
CA ARG A 134 9.89 13.88 7.86
C ARG A 134 10.82 15.08 7.97
N LEU A 135 11.79 15.01 8.87
CA LEU A 135 12.75 16.10 9.11
C LEU A 135 13.88 16.09 8.08
N VAL A 136 14.56 14.96 7.92
CA VAL A 136 15.81 14.87 7.13
C VAL A 136 15.63 14.18 5.77
N ARG A 137 14.42 13.74 5.41
CA ARG A 137 14.10 13.04 4.16
C ARG A 137 14.87 11.74 3.94
N ARG A 138 15.40 11.16 5.01
CA ARG A 138 16.10 9.87 5.01
C ARG A 138 15.52 8.98 6.09
N ARG A 139 15.37 7.69 5.78
CA ARG A 139 14.99 6.68 6.76
C ARG A 139 16.18 6.32 7.62
N LEU A 140 15.91 5.85 8.83
CA LEU A 140 16.94 5.23 9.66
C LEU A 140 17.48 3.97 8.97
N PRO A 141 18.73 3.56 9.23
CA PRO A 141 19.27 2.35 8.61
C PRO A 141 18.67 1.06 9.17
N GLY A 142 18.63 0.04 8.33
CA GLY A 142 18.24 -1.33 8.70
C GLY A 142 16.86 -1.43 9.34
N PHE A 143 16.74 -2.26 10.35
CA PHE A 143 15.50 -2.55 11.07
C PHE A 143 14.78 -1.30 11.62
N LEU A 144 15.50 -0.25 11.98
CA LEU A 144 14.89 0.98 12.50
C LEU A 144 14.16 1.78 11.42
N GLY A 145 14.55 1.64 10.17
CA GLY A 145 14.07 2.43 9.04
C GLY A 145 13.06 1.74 8.11
N ASP A 146 12.68 0.50 8.39
CA ASP A 146 11.88 -0.31 7.47
C ASP A 146 10.45 0.22 7.26
N THR A 147 9.88 0.94 8.23
CA THR A 147 8.47 1.33 8.18
C THR A 147 8.26 2.79 8.57
N VAL A 148 7.34 3.46 7.88
CA VAL A 148 6.83 4.79 8.24
C VAL A 148 5.30 4.76 8.25
N PHE A 149 4.66 5.51 9.16
CA PHE A 149 3.23 5.73 9.09
C PHE A 149 2.90 6.97 8.25
N GLN A 150 1.75 6.95 7.61
CA GLN A 150 1.28 8.02 6.76
C GLN A 150 0.29 8.93 7.51
N SER A 151 0.19 10.19 7.04
CA SER A 151 -0.88 11.10 7.45
C SER A 151 -1.75 11.47 6.26
N GLU A 152 -3.04 11.65 6.49
CA GLU A 152 -4.03 12.02 5.48
C GLU A 152 -3.57 13.20 4.61
N ARG A 153 -3.09 14.29 5.25
CA ARG A 153 -2.64 15.50 4.53
C ARG A 153 -1.48 15.20 3.57
N ARG A 154 -0.54 14.37 4.02
CA ARG A 154 0.63 14.01 3.21
C ARG A 154 0.23 13.16 2.02
N VAL A 155 -0.54 12.12 2.26
CA VAL A 155 -0.97 11.17 1.23
C VAL A 155 -1.80 11.90 0.16
N ARG A 156 -2.74 12.76 0.55
CA ARG A 156 -3.53 13.58 -0.40
C ARG A 156 -2.67 14.50 -1.25
N ARG A 157 -1.56 15.04 -0.71
CA ARG A 157 -0.60 15.82 -1.49
C ARG A 157 0.12 14.97 -2.52
N LEU A 158 0.57 13.75 -2.12
CA LEU A 158 1.22 12.81 -3.02
C LEU A 158 0.30 12.34 -4.14
N TYR A 159 -0.99 12.12 -3.86
CA TYR A 159 -1.97 11.79 -4.91
C TYR A 159 -2.05 12.89 -5.95
N ARG A 160 -2.21 14.13 -5.51
CA ARG A 160 -2.27 15.27 -6.45
C ARG A 160 -1.01 15.39 -7.31
N SER A 161 0.19 15.21 -6.73
CA SER A 161 1.44 15.24 -7.50
C SER A 161 1.60 14.08 -8.47
N ALA A 162 0.87 12.98 -8.27
CA ALA A 162 0.84 11.81 -9.14
C ALA A 162 -0.34 11.83 -10.15
N GLY A 163 -1.08 12.95 -10.23
CA GLY A 163 -2.26 13.05 -11.11
C GLY A 163 -3.45 12.22 -10.65
N LEU A 164 -3.52 11.91 -9.36
CA LEU A 164 -4.59 11.10 -8.77
C LEU A 164 -5.56 11.98 -7.96
N THR A 165 -6.85 11.73 -8.12
CA THR A 165 -7.94 12.38 -7.39
C THR A 165 -8.51 11.41 -6.36
N LEU A 166 -8.67 11.86 -5.11
CA LEU A 166 -9.33 11.07 -4.08
C LEU A 166 -10.85 11.06 -4.33
N GLU A 167 -11.42 9.88 -4.59
CA GLU A 167 -12.86 9.70 -4.78
C GLU A 167 -13.60 9.35 -3.50
N ALA A 168 -13.00 8.45 -2.70
CA ALA A 168 -13.64 8.00 -1.48
C ALA A 168 -12.61 7.63 -0.41
N THR A 169 -13.01 7.82 0.83
CA THR A 169 -12.30 7.30 2.00
C THR A 169 -13.00 6.03 2.48
N ILE A 170 -12.22 4.98 2.74
CA ILE A 170 -12.73 3.73 3.30
C ILE A 170 -12.68 3.86 4.82
N PRO A 171 -13.80 3.69 5.53
CA PRO A 171 -13.82 3.79 6.98
C PRO A 171 -12.84 2.82 7.64
N SER A 172 -12.13 3.28 8.63
CA SER A 172 -11.18 2.52 9.42
C SER A 172 -11.44 2.73 10.91
N ARG A 173 -11.08 1.74 11.71
CA ARG A 173 -11.07 1.92 13.18
C ARG A 173 -10.14 3.07 13.55
N ARG A 174 -10.52 3.82 14.58
CA ARG A 174 -9.69 4.88 15.16
C ARG A 174 -9.20 4.45 16.53
N PHE A 175 -8.01 4.89 16.89
CA PHE A 175 -7.45 4.72 18.22
C PHE A 175 -6.93 6.09 18.70
N ILE A 176 -7.46 6.57 19.82
CA ILE A 176 -7.19 7.93 20.35
C ILE A 176 -7.38 8.98 19.24
N GLY A 177 -8.55 8.97 18.58
CA GLY A 177 -8.87 9.90 17.50
C GLY A 177 -8.06 9.72 16.19
N GLN A 178 -7.02 8.87 16.16
CA GLN A 178 -6.17 8.65 15.00
C GLN A 178 -6.57 7.41 14.21
N PRO A 179 -6.56 7.45 12.87
CA PRO A 179 -6.90 6.29 12.05
C PRO A 179 -5.87 5.18 12.24
N VAL A 180 -6.34 3.95 12.43
CA VAL A 180 -5.47 2.75 12.45
C VAL A 180 -4.97 2.46 11.05
N PHE A 181 -5.87 2.49 10.07
CA PHE A 181 -5.53 2.43 8.65
C PHE A 181 -6.11 3.64 7.93
N ILE A 182 -5.44 4.07 6.89
CA ILE A 182 -5.94 5.04 5.92
C ILE A 182 -6.31 4.24 4.68
N GLY A 183 -7.59 4.16 4.39
CA GLY A 183 -8.12 3.47 3.22
C GLY A 183 -8.68 4.47 2.22
N HIS A 184 -8.15 4.47 1.01
CA HIS A 184 -8.54 5.43 -0.03
C HIS A 184 -8.88 4.74 -1.34
N VAL A 185 -9.85 5.28 -2.06
CA VAL A 185 -10.08 5.04 -3.48
C VAL A 185 -9.66 6.29 -4.21
N VAL A 186 -8.74 6.14 -5.15
CA VAL A 186 -8.26 7.23 -5.97
C VAL A 186 -8.48 6.91 -7.45
N ARG A 187 -8.72 7.93 -8.26
CA ARG A 187 -8.90 7.86 -9.70
C ARG A 187 -7.82 8.68 -10.42
N LYS A 188 -7.42 8.21 -11.58
CA LYS A 188 -6.60 8.97 -12.51
C LYS A 188 -7.45 9.77 -13.47
#